data_f7dac08345eeaa1c83a6514997f54daf
#
_entry.id   f7dac08345eeaa1c83a6514997f54daf
#
_cell.length_a   1.000
_cell.length_b   1.000
_cell.length_c   1.000
_cell.angle_alpha   90.00
_cell.angle_beta   90.00
_cell.angle_gamma   90.00
#
_symmetry.space_group_name_H-M   'P 1'
#
loop_
_entity.id
_entity.type
_entity.pdbx_description
1 polymer ?
#
loop_
_entity_poly.entity_id
_entity_poly.type
_entity_poly.pdbx_seq_one_letter_code
_entity_poly.pdbx_strand_id
1 'polypeptide(L)'
;IHVANQQGVHGNQKICSINQDKILVELSRDVPAQNVYNTSIPVGHYCDCDVYPTCGLASEKHLIGEVDDRRYFFHNDRYTADILWFTKGYVEYVIPNFIPYDQQIDEICVSLELSSEAPGINENWPSDITFSLNGVDVAQWTSPGDFGEVRGLLTPDWWFPCWNQYGLLKMLQINKKGTFIDGDRKSDITIDSFHLTGKSSLRLRLSVPDTAVHVGGLTIFGKAFGNYNQDINVRIAYSPQKNP
;
A
#
# COMPACT_ATOMS: atom_id res chain seq x y z
N ILE A 1 13.54 -9.79 -22.93
CA ILE A 1 13.62 -9.31 -24.35
C ILE A 1 14.26 -7.94 -24.26
N HIS A 2 15.53 -7.83 -24.70
CA HIS A 2 16.15 -6.52 -24.90
C HIS A 2 15.66 -5.94 -26.23
N VAL A 3 15.00 -4.80 -26.17
CA VAL A 3 14.73 -4.01 -27.38
C VAL A 3 15.81 -2.93 -27.41
N ALA A 4 16.81 -3.12 -28.29
CA ALA A 4 17.86 -2.13 -28.50
C ALA A 4 17.30 -0.90 -29.25
N ASN A 5 17.74 0.29 -28.81
CA ASN A 5 17.41 1.59 -29.44
C ASN A 5 17.82 1.64 -30.91
N GLN A 6 16.88 1.91 -31.83
CA GLN A 6 17.18 2.57 -33.07
C GLN A 6 16.67 4.02 -32.99
N GLN A 7 17.55 4.98 -33.21
CA GLN A 7 17.18 6.39 -33.35
C GLN A 7 16.27 6.55 -34.60
N GLY A 8 15.01 6.81 -34.36
CA GLY A 8 14.03 7.18 -35.36
C GLY A 8 13.43 8.55 -35.03
N VAL A 9 13.24 9.35 -36.04
CA VAL A 9 12.98 10.79 -36.00
C VAL A 9 11.61 11.23 -35.47
N HIS A 10 10.75 10.36 -34.98
CA HIS A 10 9.43 10.74 -34.43
C HIS A 10 8.98 9.89 -33.26
N GLY A 11 8.79 10.55 -32.11
CA GLY A 11 8.03 10.04 -30.95
C GLY A 11 8.88 9.61 -29.74
N ASN A 12 8.33 9.82 -28.53
CA ASN A 12 8.92 9.33 -27.28
C ASN A 12 9.05 7.81 -27.31
N GLN A 13 10.28 7.30 -27.25
CA GLN A 13 10.54 5.88 -27.20
C GLN A 13 10.22 5.34 -25.79
N LYS A 14 9.48 4.24 -25.76
CA LYS A 14 9.22 3.47 -24.54
C LYS A 14 10.19 2.30 -24.50
N ILE A 15 11.01 2.24 -23.45
CA ILE A 15 11.92 1.12 -23.25
C ILE A 15 11.21 0.13 -22.32
N CYS A 16 11.03 -1.12 -22.78
CA CYS A 16 10.52 -2.20 -21.96
C CYS A 16 11.65 -3.21 -21.74
N SER A 17 11.96 -3.52 -20.50
CA SER A 17 12.87 -4.61 -20.15
C SER A 17 12.18 -5.59 -19.23
N ILE A 18 12.53 -6.89 -19.39
CA ILE A 18 12.10 -7.92 -18.45
C ILE A 18 13.31 -8.18 -17.55
N ASN A 19 13.18 -7.92 -16.26
CA ASN A 19 14.16 -8.26 -15.26
C ASN A 19 13.56 -9.29 -14.31
N GLN A 20 14.01 -10.54 -14.43
CA GLN A 20 13.39 -11.70 -13.79
C GLN A 20 11.89 -11.80 -14.20
N ASP A 21 10.96 -11.74 -13.25
CA ASP A 21 9.52 -11.88 -13.51
C ASP A 21 8.78 -10.52 -13.60
N LYS A 22 9.53 -9.41 -13.75
CA LYS A 22 8.95 -8.05 -13.82
C LYS A 22 9.13 -7.44 -15.20
N ILE A 23 8.06 -6.88 -15.75
CA ILE A 23 8.12 -6.00 -16.91
C ILE A 23 8.30 -4.57 -16.41
N LEU A 24 9.49 -3.99 -16.62
CA LEU A 24 9.74 -2.59 -16.32
C LEU A 24 9.48 -1.76 -17.59
N VAL A 25 8.51 -0.85 -17.52
CA VAL A 25 8.23 0.12 -18.57
C VAL A 25 8.71 1.48 -18.11
N GLU A 26 9.84 1.93 -18.63
CA GLU A 26 10.35 3.28 -18.40
C GLU A 26 9.85 4.21 -19.50
N LEU A 27 9.14 5.25 -19.10
CA LEU A 27 8.78 6.36 -20.00
C LEU A 27 9.85 7.43 -19.86
N SER A 28 10.77 7.52 -20.85
CA SER A 28 11.67 8.66 -20.90
C SER A 28 10.85 9.92 -21.22
N ARG A 29 10.66 10.76 -20.22
CA ARG A 29 10.22 12.14 -20.41
C ARG A 29 11.43 13.02 -20.18
N ASP A 30 11.57 14.10 -20.94
CA ASP A 30 12.48 15.21 -20.62
C ASP A 30 11.96 15.97 -19.39
N VAL A 31 11.76 15.25 -18.28
CA VAL A 31 11.41 15.82 -16.98
C VAL A 31 12.71 15.99 -16.24
N PRO A 32 13.01 17.17 -15.66
CA PRO A 32 14.18 17.35 -14.80
C PRO A 32 14.26 16.22 -13.77
N ALA A 33 15.45 15.70 -13.52
CA ALA A 33 15.65 14.63 -12.55
C ALA A 33 15.04 15.05 -11.21
N GLN A 34 13.95 14.39 -10.84
CA GLN A 34 13.25 14.63 -9.59
C GLN A 34 13.99 13.88 -8.48
N ASN A 35 14.30 14.55 -7.37
CA ASN A 35 14.84 13.86 -6.21
C ASN A 35 13.79 12.92 -5.64
N VAL A 36 14.20 11.68 -5.36
CA VAL A 36 13.31 10.62 -4.90
C VAL A 36 13.92 9.91 -3.71
N TYR A 37 13.11 9.71 -2.67
CA TYR A 37 13.40 8.83 -1.55
C TYR A 37 12.43 7.65 -1.58
N ASN A 38 12.96 6.43 -1.47
CA ASN A 38 12.19 5.20 -1.43
C ASN A 38 12.38 4.50 -0.10
N THR A 39 11.31 3.94 0.45
CA THR A 39 11.32 3.12 1.66
C THR A 39 10.26 2.03 1.55
N SER A 40 10.41 0.99 2.36
CA SER A 40 9.43 -0.10 2.48
C SER A 40 9.12 -0.33 3.96
N ILE A 41 7.84 -0.53 4.29
CA ILE A 41 7.38 -0.71 5.65
C ILE A 41 6.75 -2.10 5.76
N PRO A 42 7.32 -3.03 6.55
CA PRO A 42 6.72 -4.34 6.76
C PRO A 42 5.31 -4.23 7.38
N VAL A 43 4.39 -5.11 6.98
CA VAL A 43 2.97 -5.03 7.36
C VAL A 43 2.75 -5.03 8.87
N GLY A 44 3.59 -5.73 9.62
CA GLY A 44 3.51 -5.79 11.08
C GLY A 44 4.09 -4.57 11.82
N HIS A 45 4.66 -3.59 11.10
CA HIS A 45 5.34 -2.43 11.69
C HIS A 45 4.43 -1.20 11.88
N TYR A 46 3.12 -1.42 12.02
CA TYR A 46 2.20 -0.33 12.38
C TYR A 46 2.55 0.25 13.76
N CYS A 47 2.30 1.54 13.94
CA CYS A 47 2.57 2.27 15.18
C CYS A 47 1.32 2.42 16.07
N ASP A 48 0.13 2.26 15.47
CA ASP A 48 -1.15 2.33 16.16
C ASP A 48 -2.18 1.45 15.44
N CYS A 49 -3.14 0.91 16.20
CA CYS A 49 -4.24 0.12 15.65
C CYS A 49 -5.43 0.06 16.62
N ASP A 50 -6.63 -0.02 16.05
CA ASP A 50 -7.84 -0.47 16.73
C ASP A 50 -8.63 -1.34 15.76
N VAL A 51 -8.57 -2.65 15.95
CA VAL A 51 -9.11 -3.66 15.03
C VAL A 51 -10.15 -4.53 15.72
N TYR A 52 -11.08 -5.04 14.93
CA TYR A 52 -12.17 -5.87 15.39
C TYR A 52 -12.22 -7.20 14.63
N PRO A 53 -12.63 -8.30 15.28
CA PRO A 53 -12.80 -9.60 14.67
C PRO A 53 -13.83 -9.58 13.50
N THR A 54 -13.63 -10.43 12.47
CA THR A 54 -12.52 -11.40 12.36
C THR A 54 -11.19 -10.67 12.21
N CYS A 55 -10.16 -11.07 12.90
CA CYS A 55 -8.86 -10.41 12.81
C CYS A 55 -7.73 -11.38 13.13
N GLY A 56 -6.54 -11.09 12.62
CA GLY A 56 -5.35 -11.88 12.92
C GLY A 56 -4.11 -11.40 12.17
N LEU A 57 -3.02 -12.10 12.45
CA LEU A 57 -1.69 -11.86 11.92
C LEU A 57 -1.00 -13.19 11.63
N ALA A 58 -0.22 -13.24 10.57
CA ALA A 58 0.66 -14.38 10.32
C ALA A 58 1.99 -13.93 9.75
N SER A 59 3.04 -14.69 10.05
CA SER A 59 4.33 -14.64 9.38
C SER A 59 4.34 -15.64 8.23
N GLU A 60 5.39 -15.62 7.41
CA GLU A 60 5.63 -16.67 6.41
C GLU A 60 5.54 -18.10 6.98
N LYS A 61 5.78 -18.28 8.28
CA LYS A 61 5.96 -19.60 8.91
C LYS A 61 4.81 -20.09 9.76
N HIS A 62 4.02 -19.20 10.37
CA HIS A 62 2.97 -19.56 11.33
C HIS A 62 2.04 -18.37 11.63
N LEU A 63 0.88 -18.69 12.19
CA LEU A 63 -0.01 -17.71 12.80
C LEU A 63 0.67 -17.03 13.99
N ILE A 64 0.49 -15.73 14.14
CA ILE A 64 0.96 -14.98 15.30
C ILE A 64 -0.19 -14.93 16.32
N GLY A 65 -0.11 -15.82 17.31
CA GLY A 65 -1.13 -15.97 18.34
C GLY A 65 -2.38 -16.69 17.86
N GLU A 66 -3.53 -16.27 18.38
CA GLU A 66 -4.84 -16.84 18.07
C GLU A 66 -5.61 -15.89 17.16
N VAL A 67 -6.37 -16.44 16.22
CA VAL A 67 -7.30 -15.66 15.39
C VAL A 67 -8.41 -15.07 16.24
N ASP A 68 -8.95 -13.95 15.81
CA ASP A 68 -10.04 -13.22 16.48
C ASP A 68 -9.70 -12.67 17.88
N ASP A 69 -8.44 -12.74 18.27
CA ASP A 69 -7.95 -12.10 19.48
C ASP A 69 -7.09 -10.87 19.15
N ARG A 70 -7.75 -9.71 19.19
CA ARG A 70 -7.12 -8.40 18.90
C ARG A 70 -5.91 -8.06 19.77
N ARG A 71 -5.70 -8.74 20.92
CA ARG A 71 -4.54 -8.51 21.80
C ARG A 71 -3.22 -8.84 21.13
N TYR A 72 -3.22 -9.79 20.16
CA TYR A 72 -2.02 -10.16 19.42
C TYR A 72 -1.51 -9.06 18.48
N PHE A 73 -2.35 -8.09 18.13
CA PHE A 73 -1.89 -6.89 17.41
C PHE A 73 -0.92 -6.03 18.25
N PHE A 74 -0.83 -6.24 19.55
CA PHE A 74 0.14 -5.60 20.44
C PHE A 74 1.28 -6.54 20.87
N HIS A 75 1.29 -7.79 20.42
CA HIS A 75 2.35 -8.75 20.71
C HIS A 75 3.64 -8.39 19.96
N ASN A 76 4.81 -8.67 20.55
CA ASN A 76 6.09 -8.35 19.92
C ASN A 76 6.31 -9.07 18.59
N ASP A 77 5.82 -10.31 18.46
CA ASP A 77 5.97 -11.09 17.23
C ASP A 77 5.24 -10.47 16.02
N ARG A 78 4.33 -9.49 16.25
CA ARG A 78 3.67 -8.74 15.16
C ARG A 78 4.67 -8.14 14.16
N TYR A 79 5.88 -7.80 14.63
CA TYR A 79 6.94 -7.28 13.74
C TYR A 79 7.42 -8.29 12.69
N THR A 80 7.08 -9.58 12.85
CA THR A 80 7.36 -10.63 11.86
C THR A 80 6.17 -10.92 10.93
N ALA A 81 5.07 -10.17 11.06
CA ALA A 81 3.88 -10.39 10.25
C ALA A 81 4.13 -10.02 8.80
N ASP A 82 3.77 -10.94 7.91
CA ASP A 82 3.75 -10.79 6.46
C ASP A 82 2.32 -10.69 5.90
N ILE A 83 1.31 -10.88 6.74
CA ILE A 83 -0.10 -10.64 6.45
C ILE A 83 -0.82 -10.22 7.72
N LEU A 84 -1.77 -9.32 7.61
CA LEU A 84 -2.72 -8.99 8.67
C LEU A 84 -4.11 -8.76 8.08
N TRP A 85 -5.13 -9.04 8.88
CA TRP A 85 -6.52 -8.83 8.49
C TRP A 85 -7.40 -8.41 9.66
N PHE A 86 -8.50 -7.72 9.37
CA PHE A 86 -9.53 -7.36 10.35
C PHE A 86 -10.85 -6.99 9.64
N THR A 87 -11.99 -7.18 10.34
CA THR A 87 -13.31 -6.83 9.77
C THR A 87 -13.54 -5.32 9.71
N LYS A 88 -13.14 -4.58 10.74
CA LYS A 88 -13.30 -3.12 10.82
C LYS A 88 -12.29 -2.50 11.76
N GLY A 89 -12.14 -1.18 11.68
CA GLY A 89 -11.15 -0.44 12.45
C GLY A 89 -10.01 0.07 11.60
N TYR A 90 -8.80 0.14 12.15
CA TYR A 90 -7.66 0.69 11.42
C TYR A 90 -6.31 0.14 11.89
N VAL A 91 -5.33 0.27 11.01
CA VAL A 91 -3.90 0.23 11.31
C VAL A 91 -3.22 1.50 10.79
N GLU A 92 -2.27 2.05 11.55
CA GLU A 92 -1.54 3.27 11.20
C GLU A 92 -0.03 3.02 11.18
N TYR A 93 0.63 3.50 10.13
CA TYR A 93 2.06 3.34 9.89
C TYR A 93 2.77 4.69 9.94
N VAL A 94 3.96 4.74 10.54
CA VAL A 94 4.88 5.87 10.35
C VAL A 94 5.69 5.62 9.08
N ILE A 95 5.60 6.53 8.12
CA ILE A 95 6.47 6.50 6.95
C ILE A 95 7.81 7.15 7.33
N PRO A 96 8.93 6.42 7.24
CA PRO A 96 10.25 7.02 7.47
C PRO A 96 10.49 8.17 6.48
N ASN A 97 10.79 9.35 7.00
CA ASN A 97 11.04 10.54 6.20
C ASN A 97 12.50 10.99 6.39
N PHE A 98 13.38 10.55 5.50
CA PHE A 98 14.80 10.89 5.51
C PHE A 98 15.21 11.83 4.36
N ILE A 99 14.24 12.58 3.81
CA ILE A 99 14.59 13.66 2.87
C ILE A 99 15.28 14.80 3.62
N PRO A 100 16.15 15.62 2.96
CA PRO A 100 16.81 16.74 3.62
C PRO A 100 15.83 17.74 4.22
N TYR A 101 16.18 18.33 5.35
CA TYR A 101 15.27 19.19 6.15
C TYR A 101 14.80 20.47 5.45
N ASP A 102 15.57 20.94 4.47
CA ASP A 102 15.28 22.12 3.66
C ASP A 102 14.49 21.82 2.37
N GLN A 103 14.06 20.57 2.23
CA GLN A 103 13.25 20.14 1.07
C GLN A 103 11.77 20.08 1.43
N GLN A 104 10.93 20.32 0.42
CA GLN A 104 9.47 20.10 0.48
C GLN A 104 9.11 18.80 -0.23
N ILE A 105 8.06 18.14 0.24
CA ILE A 105 7.50 16.97 -0.42
C ILE A 105 6.56 17.42 -1.53
N ASP A 106 6.81 16.96 -2.75
CA ASP A 106 6.00 17.26 -3.93
C ASP A 106 4.99 16.16 -4.27
N GLU A 107 5.31 14.92 -3.88
CA GLU A 107 4.47 13.75 -4.14
C GLU A 107 4.78 12.63 -3.14
N ILE A 108 3.76 11.91 -2.73
CA ILE A 108 3.85 10.63 -2.03
C ILE A 108 3.12 9.59 -2.86
N CYS A 109 3.81 8.50 -3.21
CA CYS A 109 3.23 7.29 -3.78
C CYS A 109 3.36 6.15 -2.79
N VAL A 110 2.26 5.42 -2.53
CA VAL A 110 2.23 4.22 -1.70
C VAL A 110 1.70 3.07 -2.53
N SER A 111 2.45 1.96 -2.58
CA SER A 111 2.06 0.74 -3.29
C SER A 111 1.98 -0.41 -2.30
N LEU A 112 0.84 -1.11 -2.27
CA LEU A 112 0.58 -2.22 -1.37
C LEU A 112 -0.50 -3.16 -1.95
N GLU A 113 -0.50 -4.43 -1.51
CA GLU A 113 -1.48 -5.43 -1.91
C GLU A 113 -2.58 -5.54 -0.86
N LEU A 114 -3.84 -5.39 -1.28
CA LEU A 114 -5.02 -5.32 -0.42
C LEU A 114 -6.17 -6.17 -0.94
N SER A 115 -6.97 -6.71 -0.01
CA SER A 115 -8.29 -7.28 -0.29
C SER A 115 -9.30 -6.91 0.80
N SER A 116 -10.55 -7.28 0.59
CA SER A 116 -11.53 -7.40 1.68
C SER A 116 -11.17 -8.55 2.62
N GLU A 117 -11.90 -8.68 3.72
CA GLU A 117 -11.82 -9.78 4.67
C GLU A 117 -13.22 -10.34 4.90
N ALA A 118 -13.50 -11.52 4.33
CA ALA A 118 -14.77 -12.22 4.48
C ALA A 118 -14.64 -13.36 5.50
N PRO A 119 -15.75 -13.82 6.12
CA PRO A 119 -15.76 -15.08 6.86
C PRO A 119 -15.58 -16.28 5.90
N GLY A 120 -14.33 -16.65 5.64
CA GLY A 120 -13.95 -17.59 4.57
C GLY A 120 -13.61 -16.86 3.28
N ILE A 121 -13.76 -17.50 2.11
CA ILE A 121 -13.51 -16.87 0.81
C ILE A 121 -14.82 -16.36 0.21
N ASN A 122 -14.83 -15.11 -0.22
CA ASN A 122 -15.93 -14.55 -0.99
C ASN A 122 -15.44 -13.43 -1.92
N GLU A 123 -15.31 -13.74 -3.20
CA GLU A 123 -14.84 -12.76 -4.21
C GLU A 123 -15.85 -11.65 -4.52
N ASN A 124 -17.09 -11.78 -4.02
CA ASN A 124 -18.09 -10.73 -4.07
C ASN A 124 -18.42 -10.24 -2.64
N TRP A 125 -17.42 -9.64 -1.99
CA TRP A 125 -17.51 -9.13 -0.61
C TRP A 125 -16.93 -7.72 -0.55
N PRO A 126 -17.69 -6.70 -0.99
CA PRO A 126 -17.17 -5.36 -1.10
C PRO A 126 -16.78 -4.76 0.26
N SER A 127 -15.67 -4.01 0.27
CA SER A 127 -15.21 -3.26 1.43
C SER A 127 -14.69 -1.88 1.06
N ASP A 128 -15.17 -0.86 1.75
CA ASP A 128 -14.74 0.53 1.56
C ASP A 128 -13.52 0.82 2.42
N ILE A 129 -12.35 0.72 1.81
CA ILE A 129 -11.06 0.94 2.45
C ILE A 129 -10.68 2.41 2.30
N THR A 130 -10.54 3.10 3.44
CA THR A 130 -10.16 4.51 3.51
C THR A 130 -8.67 4.64 3.77
N PHE A 131 -8.03 5.53 3.00
CA PHE A 131 -6.63 5.93 3.15
C PHE A 131 -6.58 7.32 3.77
N SER A 132 -5.83 7.48 4.86
CA SER A 132 -5.63 8.79 5.49
C SER A 132 -4.14 9.10 5.59
N LEU A 133 -3.78 10.37 5.35
CA LEU A 133 -2.44 10.90 5.58
C LEU A 133 -2.51 11.94 6.70
N ASN A 134 -1.71 11.76 7.77
CA ASN A 134 -1.67 12.65 8.94
C ASN A 134 -3.07 12.97 9.50
N GLY A 135 -3.96 11.97 9.56
CA GLY A 135 -5.31 12.10 10.10
C GLY A 135 -6.35 12.72 9.15
N VAL A 136 -5.97 13.03 7.91
CA VAL A 136 -6.90 13.51 6.88
C VAL A 136 -7.19 12.38 5.90
N ASP A 137 -8.47 12.04 5.71
CA ASP A 137 -8.91 11.04 4.73
C ASP A 137 -8.69 11.59 3.33
N VAL A 138 -7.76 10.97 2.58
CA VAL A 138 -7.33 11.44 1.26
C VAL A 138 -8.00 10.69 0.12
N ALA A 139 -8.34 9.42 0.33
CA ALA A 139 -8.98 8.58 -0.69
C ALA A 139 -9.74 7.43 -0.05
N GLN A 140 -10.72 6.90 -0.81
CA GLN A 140 -11.40 5.64 -0.53
C GLN A 140 -11.36 4.76 -1.77
N TRP A 141 -11.15 3.47 -1.55
CA TRP A 141 -11.24 2.43 -2.57
C TRP A 141 -12.17 1.32 -2.08
N THR A 142 -13.13 0.96 -2.91
CA THR A 142 -13.98 -0.20 -2.64
C THR A 142 -13.31 -1.45 -3.19
N SER A 143 -12.80 -2.29 -2.28
CA SER A 143 -12.35 -3.63 -2.63
C SER A 143 -13.53 -4.47 -3.09
N PRO A 144 -13.44 -5.23 -4.19
CA PRO A 144 -14.56 -6.04 -4.66
C PRO A 144 -14.78 -7.31 -3.84
N GLY A 145 -13.75 -7.84 -3.17
CA GLY A 145 -13.88 -9.11 -2.48
C GLY A 145 -12.65 -9.58 -1.75
N ASP A 146 -12.79 -10.76 -1.17
CA ASP A 146 -11.76 -11.57 -0.54
C ASP A 146 -11.42 -12.73 -1.50
N PHE A 147 -10.18 -12.74 -2.00
CA PHE A 147 -9.78 -13.62 -3.09
C PHE A 147 -9.12 -14.88 -2.60
N GLY A 148 -9.63 -16.04 -3.03
CA GLY A 148 -9.11 -17.32 -2.59
C GLY A 148 -9.49 -18.54 -3.42
N GLU A 149 -10.18 -18.37 -4.55
CA GLU A 149 -10.45 -19.49 -5.47
C GLU A 149 -9.16 -20.10 -6.04
N VAL A 150 -8.11 -19.28 -6.16
CA VAL A 150 -6.78 -19.67 -6.61
C VAL A 150 -5.77 -19.29 -5.54
N ARG A 151 -4.77 -20.16 -5.31
CA ARG A 151 -3.69 -19.87 -4.35
C ARG A 151 -2.86 -18.68 -4.80
N GLY A 152 -2.52 -17.79 -3.86
CA GLY A 152 -1.59 -16.70 -4.09
C GLY A 152 -0.18 -17.23 -4.43
N LEU A 153 0.53 -16.53 -5.32
CA LEU A 153 1.84 -16.95 -5.82
C LEU A 153 2.91 -17.11 -4.73
N LEU A 154 2.80 -16.32 -3.67
CA LEU A 154 3.74 -16.25 -2.56
C LEU A 154 3.16 -16.84 -1.27
N THR A 155 1.87 -17.11 -1.26
CA THR A 155 1.16 -17.60 -0.08
C THR A 155 1.73 -18.97 0.35
N PRO A 156 2.21 -19.13 1.59
CA PRO A 156 2.89 -20.32 2.08
C PRO A 156 2.02 -21.59 2.02
N ASP A 157 2.65 -22.76 1.84
CA ASP A 157 1.94 -24.04 1.71
C ASP A 157 1.10 -24.43 2.93
N TRP A 158 1.49 -23.97 4.12
CA TRP A 158 0.77 -24.23 5.36
C TRP A 158 -0.49 -23.38 5.53
N TRP A 159 -0.65 -22.25 4.74
CA TRP A 159 -1.82 -21.38 4.82
C TRP A 159 -3.09 -22.11 4.38
N PHE A 160 -4.18 -21.91 5.08
CA PHE A 160 -5.42 -22.61 4.85
C PHE A 160 -6.04 -22.27 3.48
N PRO A 161 -6.43 -23.28 2.69
CA PRO A 161 -7.00 -23.05 1.36
C PRO A 161 -8.32 -22.28 1.35
N CYS A 162 -9.05 -22.29 2.48
CA CYS A 162 -10.32 -21.58 2.65
C CYS A 162 -10.16 -20.15 3.22
N TRP A 163 -8.93 -19.65 3.32
CA TRP A 163 -8.64 -18.28 3.74
C TRP A 163 -8.16 -17.46 2.53
N ASN A 164 -8.19 -16.14 2.68
CA ASN A 164 -7.72 -15.20 1.67
C ASN A 164 -6.31 -15.57 1.16
N GLN A 165 -6.14 -15.62 -0.14
CA GLN A 165 -4.93 -16.09 -0.78
C GLN A 165 -4.11 -14.97 -1.38
N TYR A 166 -4.75 -13.90 -1.87
CA TYR A 166 -4.10 -12.76 -2.50
C TYR A 166 -5.02 -11.53 -2.51
N GLY A 167 -4.46 -10.41 -2.86
CA GLY A 167 -5.16 -9.15 -3.03
C GLY A 167 -4.91 -8.52 -4.39
N LEU A 168 -5.34 -7.28 -4.52
CA LEU A 168 -5.07 -6.43 -5.66
C LEU A 168 -3.99 -5.41 -5.30
N LEU A 169 -3.00 -5.27 -6.16
CA LEU A 169 -2.01 -4.21 -5.99
C LEU A 169 -2.67 -2.86 -6.19
N LYS A 170 -2.54 -1.98 -5.19
CA LYS A 170 -3.06 -0.62 -5.21
C LYS A 170 -1.93 0.38 -5.13
N MET A 171 -2.06 1.45 -5.88
CA MET A 171 -1.12 2.58 -5.86
C MET A 171 -1.86 3.86 -5.51
N LEU A 172 -1.74 4.29 -4.24
CA LEU A 172 -2.15 5.61 -3.79
C LEU A 172 -1.10 6.63 -4.23
N GLN A 173 -1.53 7.72 -4.85
CA GLN A 173 -0.67 8.84 -5.23
C GLN A 173 -1.29 10.15 -4.76
N ILE A 174 -0.54 10.92 -3.98
CA ILE A 174 -0.91 12.25 -3.50
C ILE A 174 0.10 13.24 -4.08
N ASN A 175 -0.36 14.15 -4.93
CA ASN A 175 0.49 15.12 -5.59
C ASN A 175 -0.19 16.50 -5.70
N LYS A 176 0.42 17.44 -6.42
CA LYS A 176 -0.11 18.82 -6.62
C LYS A 176 -1.41 18.87 -7.41
N LYS A 177 -1.83 17.78 -8.06
CA LYS A 177 -3.06 17.75 -8.87
C LYS A 177 -4.24 17.15 -8.13
N GLY A 178 -4.01 16.47 -6.99
CA GLY A 178 -5.02 15.77 -6.20
C GLY A 178 -4.51 14.42 -5.68
N THR A 179 -5.45 13.61 -5.22
CA THR A 179 -5.20 12.25 -4.76
C THR A 179 -5.82 11.23 -5.70
N PHE A 180 -5.04 10.19 -6.03
CA PHE A 180 -5.39 9.18 -7.02
C PHE A 180 -5.16 7.78 -6.46
N ILE A 181 -5.95 6.80 -6.91
CA ILE A 181 -5.69 5.37 -6.73
C ILE A 181 -5.67 4.73 -8.13
N ASP A 182 -4.56 4.06 -8.46
CA ASP A 182 -4.31 3.43 -9.77
C ASP A 182 -4.49 4.39 -10.96
N GLY A 183 -4.27 5.68 -10.75
CA GLY A 183 -4.45 6.74 -11.74
C GLY A 183 -5.84 7.37 -11.76
N ASP A 184 -6.83 6.77 -11.10
CA ASP A 184 -8.16 7.34 -10.95
C ASP A 184 -8.20 8.38 -9.85
N ARG A 185 -8.69 9.57 -10.16
CA ARG A 185 -8.82 10.64 -9.17
C ARG A 185 -9.88 10.31 -8.13
N LYS A 186 -9.49 10.32 -6.85
CA LYS A 186 -10.38 10.03 -5.72
C LYS A 186 -10.77 11.26 -4.93
N SER A 187 -9.89 12.27 -4.85
CA SER A 187 -10.21 13.54 -4.19
C SER A 187 -9.39 14.71 -4.76
N ASP A 188 -9.82 15.92 -4.40
CA ASP A 188 -9.13 17.17 -4.71
C ASP A 188 -8.04 17.53 -3.70
N ILE A 189 -7.83 16.70 -2.68
CA ILE A 189 -6.80 16.89 -1.66
C ILE A 189 -5.43 16.75 -2.31
N THR A 190 -4.64 17.81 -2.24
CA THR A 190 -3.29 17.88 -2.82
C THR A 190 -2.22 17.73 -1.75
N ILE A 191 -1.00 17.39 -2.16
CA ILE A 191 0.15 17.33 -1.26
C ILE A 191 0.43 18.68 -0.60
N ASP A 192 0.16 19.78 -1.31
CA ASP A 192 0.39 21.15 -0.81
C ASP A 192 -0.50 21.48 0.40
N SER A 193 -1.67 20.82 0.54
CA SER A 193 -2.57 21.00 1.70
C SER A 193 -1.94 20.59 3.03
N PHE A 194 -0.89 19.77 2.99
CA PHE A 194 -0.22 19.26 4.19
C PHE A 194 1.05 20.03 4.56
N HIS A 195 1.57 20.88 3.69
CA HIS A 195 2.81 21.65 3.90
C HIS A 195 3.99 20.81 4.39
N LEU A 196 4.20 19.62 3.78
CA LEU A 196 5.16 18.62 4.23
C LEU A 196 6.58 18.96 3.78
N THR A 197 7.51 18.77 4.72
CA THR A 197 8.95 18.98 4.53
C THR A 197 9.75 17.80 5.07
N GLY A 198 11.08 17.82 4.94
CA GLY A 198 11.96 16.84 5.58
C GLY A 198 11.85 16.76 7.11
N LYS A 199 11.20 17.74 7.75
CA LYS A 199 10.95 17.75 9.20
C LYS A 199 9.59 17.13 9.57
N SER A 200 8.72 16.87 8.61
CA SER A 200 7.35 16.43 8.88
C SER A 200 7.31 14.96 9.29
N SER A 201 6.49 14.64 10.28
CA SER A 201 6.05 13.27 10.52
C SER A 201 5.02 12.88 9.46
N LEU A 202 5.16 11.67 8.93
CA LEU A 202 4.25 11.13 7.93
C LEU A 202 3.57 9.89 8.51
N ARG A 203 2.23 9.93 8.60
CA ARG A 203 1.41 8.84 9.12
C ARG A 203 0.40 8.42 8.06
N LEU A 204 0.51 7.17 7.63
CA LEU A 204 -0.44 6.52 6.73
C LEU A 204 -1.37 5.65 7.54
N ARG A 205 -2.67 5.88 7.46
CA ARG A 205 -3.69 5.02 8.06
C ARG A 205 -4.49 4.33 6.97
N LEU A 206 -4.76 3.05 7.20
CA LEU A 206 -5.68 2.23 6.42
C LEU A 206 -6.81 1.82 7.34
N SER A 207 -8.05 2.08 6.96
CA SER A 207 -9.20 1.85 7.82
C SER A 207 -10.42 1.36 7.05
N VAL A 208 -11.25 0.58 7.76
CA VAL A 208 -12.63 0.27 7.39
C VAL A 208 -13.51 0.81 8.52
N PRO A 209 -14.04 2.05 8.39
CA PRO A 209 -14.83 2.66 9.44
C PRO A 209 -16.23 2.04 9.55
N ASP A 210 -16.82 2.04 10.74
CA ASP A 210 -18.21 1.56 10.97
C ASP A 210 -19.25 2.29 10.13
N THR A 211 -18.94 3.50 9.68
CA THR A 211 -19.82 4.35 8.87
C THR A 211 -19.67 4.11 7.37
N ALA A 212 -18.81 3.19 6.95
CA ALA A 212 -18.66 2.82 5.54
C ALA A 212 -19.94 2.20 5.00
N VAL A 213 -20.19 2.37 3.71
CA VAL A 213 -21.34 1.72 3.04
C VAL A 213 -21.13 0.20 2.98
N HIS A 214 -19.87 -0.20 2.74
CA HIS A 214 -19.49 -1.60 2.70
C HIS A 214 -18.42 -1.86 3.78
N VAL A 215 -18.84 -2.49 4.87
CA VAL A 215 -17.94 -2.91 5.97
C VAL A 215 -17.56 -4.37 5.71
N GLY A 216 -16.68 -4.58 4.74
CA GLY A 216 -16.24 -5.91 4.29
C GLY A 216 -14.82 -6.27 4.72
N GLY A 217 -14.26 -5.57 5.70
CA GLY A 217 -12.93 -5.86 6.23
C GLY A 217 -11.78 -5.42 5.35
N LEU A 218 -10.57 -5.66 5.84
CA LEU A 218 -9.32 -5.34 5.17
C LEU A 218 -8.31 -6.44 5.45
N THR A 219 -7.67 -6.94 4.39
CA THR A 219 -6.43 -7.71 4.46
C THR A 219 -5.31 -6.94 3.80
N ILE A 220 -4.15 -6.88 4.45
CA ILE A 220 -2.90 -6.30 3.93
C ILE A 220 -1.90 -7.43 3.77
N PHE A 221 -1.41 -7.63 2.53
CA PHE A 221 -0.42 -8.65 2.19
C PHE A 221 0.97 -8.02 2.15
N GLY A 222 1.94 -8.68 2.77
CA GLY A 222 3.36 -8.37 2.71
C GLY A 222 4.10 -9.30 1.75
N LYS A 223 5.42 -9.20 1.75
CA LYS A 223 6.31 -9.84 0.77
C LYS A 223 6.25 -11.37 0.70
N ALA A 224 5.75 -12.06 1.73
CA ALA A 224 5.66 -13.51 1.81
C ALA A 224 4.24 -14.06 1.64
N PHE A 225 3.29 -13.21 1.28
CA PHE A 225 1.90 -13.56 0.99
C PHE A 225 1.39 -12.89 -0.26
N GLY A 226 0.30 -13.38 -0.81
CA GLY A 226 -0.36 -12.81 -1.98
C GLY A 226 0.38 -13.04 -3.29
N ASN A 227 0.31 -12.07 -4.19
CA ASN A 227 0.85 -12.17 -5.54
C ASN A 227 2.06 -11.26 -5.80
N TYR A 228 2.39 -10.35 -4.87
CA TYR A 228 3.43 -9.34 -5.08
C TYR A 228 4.49 -9.41 -3.98
N ASN A 229 5.73 -9.69 -4.37
CA ASN A 229 6.86 -9.75 -3.44
C ASN A 229 7.25 -8.34 -2.97
N GLN A 230 6.39 -7.74 -2.16
CA GLN A 230 6.62 -6.44 -1.56
C GLN A 230 5.84 -6.27 -0.25
N ASP A 231 6.36 -5.43 0.61
CA ASP A 231 5.65 -4.84 1.73
C ASP A 231 4.96 -3.54 1.29
N ILE A 232 4.61 -2.64 2.21
CA ILE A 232 4.09 -1.32 1.90
C ILE A 232 5.24 -0.47 1.36
N ASN A 233 5.32 -0.32 0.04
CA ASN A 233 6.36 0.46 -0.61
C ASN A 233 5.94 1.93 -0.71
N VAL A 234 6.84 2.83 -0.30
CA VAL A 234 6.62 4.27 -0.35
C VAL A 234 7.71 4.95 -1.15
N ARG A 235 7.30 5.79 -2.08
CA ARG A 235 8.16 6.67 -2.87
C ARG A 235 7.77 8.11 -2.58
N ILE A 236 8.73 8.92 -2.17
CA ILE A 236 8.56 10.35 -1.89
C ILE A 236 9.39 11.13 -2.92
N ALA A 237 8.73 11.96 -3.71
CA ALA A 237 9.39 12.92 -4.58
C ALA A 237 9.45 14.29 -3.88
N TYR A 238 10.60 14.98 -3.99
CA TYR A 238 10.82 16.21 -3.26
C TYR A 238 11.67 17.21 -4.06
N SER A 239 11.56 18.48 -3.70
CA SER A 239 12.30 19.58 -4.28
C SER A 239 12.74 20.59 -3.22
N PRO A 240 13.70 21.49 -3.53
CA PRO A 240 14.04 22.60 -2.65
C PRO A 240 12.82 23.41 -2.25
N GLN A 241 12.72 23.78 -0.97
CA GLN A 241 11.68 24.71 -0.53
C GLN A 241 11.79 26.01 -1.34
N LYS A 242 10.67 26.44 -1.90
CA LYS A 242 10.63 27.78 -2.49
C LYS A 242 10.74 28.78 -1.33
N ASN A 243 11.79 29.58 -1.35
CA ASN A 243 11.87 30.71 -0.41
C ASN A 243 10.60 31.55 -0.56
N PRO A 244 9.98 31.98 0.57
CA PRO A 244 8.80 32.80 0.56
C PRO A 244 8.99 34.15 -0.12
#